data_216650f527f4cb4c1338b73d5f6b1ece
#
_entry.id   216650f527f4cb4c1338b73d5f6b1ece
#
_cell.length_a   1.000
_cell.length_b   1.000
_cell.length_c   1.000
_cell.angle_alpha   90.00
_cell.angle_beta   90.00
_cell.angle_gamma   90.00
#
_symmetry.space_group_name_H-M   'P 1'
#
loop_
_entity.id
_entity.type
_entity.pdbx_description
1 polymer ?
#
loop_
_entity_poly.entity_id
_entity_poly.type
_entity_poly.pdbx_seq_one_letter_code
_entity_poly.pdbx_strand_id
1 'polypeptide(L)'
;MGKSNVEKLARLLKGLVLAVFICNLIALFFVPCVVLLSPLGLFQQLADRILHLLQIRPFGEDDVYVPMLGLAFVAWAEIWKDWVHVAYSAFLLLCGGCTAMILNRANHILNTILKTSPFVRENARAMKQAAVCCWVISGAAVVRVVVEIVALRNVAPLITYNAVAIPIFFMAGLLFLVMSALFGQAAELKEDQNLTI
;
A
#
# COMPACT_ATOMS: atom_id res chain seq x y z
N MET A 1 -13.75 -24.45 -18.04
CA MET A 1 -13.74 -24.05 -16.61
C MET A 1 -15.17 -23.63 -16.26
N GLY A 2 -15.91 -24.35 -15.38
CA GLY A 2 -17.33 -24.08 -15.16
C GLY A 2 -17.56 -22.73 -14.46
N LYS A 3 -18.64 -22.05 -14.77
CA LYS A 3 -19.06 -20.75 -14.22
C LYS A 3 -18.97 -20.70 -12.67
N SER A 4 -19.29 -21.83 -12.01
CA SER A 4 -19.17 -22.04 -10.55
C SER A 4 -17.74 -21.93 -10.02
N ASN A 5 -16.72 -22.35 -10.77
CA ASN A 5 -15.33 -22.32 -10.33
C ASN A 5 -14.74 -20.90 -10.41
N VAL A 6 -15.14 -20.12 -11.41
CA VAL A 6 -14.74 -18.72 -11.55
C VAL A 6 -15.33 -17.88 -10.42
N GLU A 7 -16.58 -18.12 -10.06
CA GLU A 7 -17.23 -17.42 -8.94
C GLU A 7 -16.59 -17.73 -7.59
N LYS A 8 -16.24 -19.02 -7.34
CA LYS A 8 -15.54 -19.41 -6.12
C LYS A 8 -14.16 -18.74 -6.01
N LEU A 9 -13.41 -18.75 -7.12
CA LEU A 9 -12.10 -18.11 -7.17
C LEU A 9 -12.19 -16.58 -6.95
N ALA A 10 -13.17 -15.92 -7.58
CA ALA A 10 -13.38 -14.49 -7.41
C ALA A 10 -13.77 -14.11 -5.97
N ARG A 11 -14.60 -14.92 -5.29
CA ARG A 11 -14.93 -14.71 -3.86
C ARG A 11 -13.72 -14.90 -2.96
N LEU A 12 -12.91 -15.92 -3.20
CA LEU A 12 -11.68 -16.16 -2.43
C LEU A 12 -10.70 -15.01 -2.63
N LEU A 13 -10.49 -14.58 -3.87
CA LEU A 13 -9.63 -13.44 -4.19
C LEU A 13 -10.12 -12.15 -3.54
N LYS A 14 -11.42 -11.91 -3.55
CA LYS A 14 -12.03 -10.76 -2.88
C LYS A 14 -11.76 -10.77 -1.37
N GLY A 15 -11.91 -11.92 -0.71
CA GLY A 15 -11.60 -12.08 0.71
C GLY A 15 -10.13 -11.77 1.01
N LEU A 16 -9.23 -12.28 0.16
CA LEU A 16 -7.80 -12.04 0.29
C LEU A 16 -7.44 -10.56 0.08
N VAL A 17 -7.99 -9.92 -0.95
CA VAL A 17 -7.79 -8.48 -1.21
C VAL A 17 -8.29 -7.64 -0.03
N LEU A 18 -9.45 -7.98 0.55
CA LEU A 18 -9.99 -7.28 1.71
C LEU A 18 -9.10 -7.46 2.95
N ALA A 19 -8.62 -8.68 3.20
CA ALA A 19 -7.70 -8.96 4.30
C ALA A 19 -6.40 -8.15 4.16
N VAL A 20 -5.78 -8.17 2.97
CA VAL A 20 -4.57 -7.38 2.68
C VAL A 20 -4.82 -5.88 2.81
N PHE A 21 -6.01 -5.40 2.40
CA PHE A 21 -6.39 -4.00 2.55
C PHE A 21 -6.46 -3.58 4.03
N ILE A 22 -7.09 -4.39 4.88
CA ILE A 22 -7.16 -4.14 6.32
C ILE A 22 -5.76 -4.16 6.95
N CYS A 23 -4.94 -5.18 6.63
CA CYS A 23 -3.56 -5.24 7.09
C CYS A 23 -2.74 -4.01 6.65
N ASN A 24 -2.93 -3.53 5.43
CA ASN A 24 -2.27 -2.33 4.93
C ASN A 24 -2.68 -1.08 5.72
N LEU A 25 -3.98 -0.92 6.03
CA LEU A 25 -4.45 0.20 6.85
C LEU A 25 -3.87 0.17 8.27
N ILE A 26 -3.81 -1.01 8.88
CA ILE A 26 -3.16 -1.19 10.18
C ILE A 26 -1.67 -0.83 10.09
N ALA A 27 -0.97 -1.33 9.07
CA ALA A 27 0.43 -1.01 8.85
C ALA A 27 0.68 0.50 8.65
N LEU A 28 -0.20 1.21 7.93
CA LEU A 28 -0.12 2.67 7.77
C LEU A 28 -0.21 3.42 9.10
N PHE A 29 -1.05 2.95 10.02
CA PHE A 29 -1.13 3.54 11.35
C PHE A 29 0.18 3.40 12.14
N PHE A 30 0.90 2.28 11.96
CA PHE A 30 2.16 2.00 12.63
C PHE A 30 3.41 2.50 11.89
N VAL A 31 3.27 3.19 10.75
CA VAL A 31 4.41 3.73 9.97
C VAL A 31 5.39 4.54 10.84
N PRO A 32 4.97 5.48 11.71
CA PRO A 32 5.89 6.23 12.54
C PRO A 32 6.69 5.34 13.49
N CYS A 33 6.07 4.29 14.05
CA CYS A 33 6.78 3.33 14.90
C CYS A 33 7.88 2.61 14.12
N VAL A 34 7.59 2.18 12.88
CA VAL A 34 8.57 1.50 12.03
C VAL A 34 9.75 2.41 11.69
N VAL A 35 9.48 3.69 11.44
CA VAL A 35 10.53 4.68 11.12
C VAL A 35 11.41 4.95 12.34
N LEU A 36 10.85 5.06 13.53
CA LEU A 36 11.58 5.26 14.78
C LEU A 36 12.33 3.98 15.24
N LEU A 37 11.82 2.79 14.88
CA LEU A 37 12.47 1.49 15.10
C LEU A 37 13.71 1.27 14.21
N SER A 38 13.86 2.03 13.13
CA SER A 38 15.00 1.97 12.23
C SER A 38 16.30 2.38 12.98
N PRO A 39 17.50 2.03 12.53
CA PRO A 39 18.72 1.63 13.26
C PRO A 39 19.31 2.59 14.28
N LEU A 40 18.63 3.62 14.69
CA LEU A 40 19.15 4.63 15.64
C LEU A 40 18.95 4.28 17.12
N GLY A 41 18.39 3.12 17.46
CA GLY A 41 18.21 2.70 18.86
C GLY A 41 17.29 3.59 19.72
N LEU A 42 16.76 4.66 19.13
CA LEU A 42 15.92 5.65 19.82
C LEU A 42 14.61 5.04 20.33
N PHE A 43 14.11 3.99 19.66
CA PHE A 43 12.88 3.36 20.07
C PHE A 43 13.01 2.60 21.39
N GLN A 44 14.11 1.88 21.62
CA GLN A 44 14.34 1.22 22.90
C GLN A 44 14.43 2.24 24.02
N GLN A 45 15.15 3.35 23.81
CA GLN A 45 15.25 4.43 24.81
C GLN A 45 13.91 5.12 25.04
N LEU A 46 13.08 5.29 23.98
CA LEU A 46 11.74 5.89 24.08
C LEU A 46 10.77 4.93 24.77
N ALA A 47 10.80 3.65 24.41
CA ALA A 47 9.99 2.62 25.04
C ALA A 47 10.32 2.49 26.52
N ASP A 48 11.60 2.45 26.89
CA ASP A 48 12.05 2.41 28.28
C ASP A 48 11.62 3.66 29.07
N ARG A 49 11.73 4.85 28.46
CA ARG A 49 11.27 6.10 29.10
C ARG A 49 9.75 6.12 29.30
N ILE A 50 8.96 5.65 28.32
CA ILE A 50 7.50 5.63 28.43
C ILE A 50 7.05 4.58 29.44
N LEU A 51 7.65 3.39 29.43
CA LEU A 51 7.36 2.35 30.42
C LEU A 51 7.71 2.82 31.84
N HIS A 52 8.81 3.55 32.01
CA HIS A 52 9.18 4.17 33.29
C HIS A 52 8.22 5.30 33.71
N LEU A 53 7.81 6.17 32.77
CA LEU A 53 6.88 7.27 33.03
C LEU A 53 5.46 6.81 33.40
N LEU A 54 5.00 5.74 32.76
CA LEU A 54 3.67 5.19 32.99
C LEU A 54 3.62 4.19 34.16
N GLN A 55 4.74 3.92 34.84
CA GLN A 55 4.85 2.91 35.91
C GLN A 55 4.27 1.54 35.52
N ILE A 56 4.25 1.23 34.23
CA ILE A 56 3.76 -0.03 33.73
C ILE A 56 4.83 -1.09 34.05
N ARG A 57 4.48 -2.03 34.93
CA ARG A 57 5.33 -3.21 35.20
C ARG A 57 5.57 -3.97 33.92
N PRO A 58 6.75 -4.61 33.76
CA PRO A 58 7.00 -5.43 32.59
C PRO A 58 5.92 -6.51 32.47
N PHE A 59 5.25 -6.48 31.39
CA PHE A 59 4.07 -7.18 30.89
C PHE A 59 3.76 -8.56 31.47
N GLY A 60 2.51 -8.74 31.94
CA GLY A 60 1.80 -10.01 31.81
C GLY A 60 1.36 -10.18 30.34
N GLU A 61 1.31 -11.40 29.86
CA GLU A 61 1.10 -11.73 28.44
C GLU A 61 -0.20 -11.15 27.82
N ASP A 62 -1.16 -10.69 28.64
CA ASP A 62 -2.48 -10.26 28.20
C ASP A 62 -2.61 -8.74 27.91
N ASP A 63 -1.64 -7.91 28.33
CA ASP A 63 -1.77 -6.44 28.31
C ASP A 63 -0.92 -5.72 27.23
N VAL A 64 -0.44 -6.43 26.21
CA VAL A 64 0.48 -5.91 25.16
C VAL A 64 -0.19 -4.87 24.26
N TYR A 65 -1.51 -4.93 24.06
CA TYR A 65 -2.19 -4.13 23.06
C TYR A 65 -2.35 -2.64 23.43
N VAL A 66 -2.61 -2.35 24.67
CA VAL A 66 -2.83 -0.96 25.13
C VAL A 66 -1.56 -0.11 25.07
N PRO A 67 -0.39 -0.60 25.56
CA PRO A 67 0.86 0.15 25.43
C PRO A 67 1.33 0.28 23.98
N MET A 68 1.03 -0.69 23.12
CA MET A 68 1.41 -0.62 21.70
C MET A 68 0.67 0.51 20.95
N LEU A 69 -0.61 0.73 21.25
CA LEU A 69 -1.37 1.87 20.74
C LEU A 69 -0.84 3.20 21.31
N GLY A 70 -0.53 3.25 22.60
CA GLY A 70 0.07 4.42 23.25
C GLY A 70 1.41 4.80 22.61
N LEU A 71 2.27 3.81 22.33
CA LEU A 71 3.54 4.01 21.63
C LEU A 71 3.33 4.55 20.22
N ALA A 72 2.30 4.10 19.50
CA ALA A 72 1.99 4.62 18.18
C ALA A 72 1.65 6.12 18.21
N PHE A 73 0.83 6.57 19.16
CA PHE A 73 0.51 7.99 19.32
C PHE A 73 1.73 8.84 19.67
N VAL A 74 2.60 8.34 20.56
CA VAL A 74 3.85 9.04 20.90
C VAL A 74 4.79 9.07 19.72
N ALA A 75 4.90 7.99 18.94
CA ALA A 75 5.69 7.95 17.73
C ALA A 75 5.19 8.98 16.69
N TRP A 76 3.88 9.17 16.54
CA TRP A 76 3.31 10.22 15.69
C TRP A 76 3.67 11.63 16.16
N ALA A 77 3.79 11.86 17.47
CA ALA A 77 4.21 13.15 18.00
C ALA A 77 5.72 13.40 17.85
N GLU A 78 6.55 12.35 18.05
CA GLU A 78 8.02 12.45 17.97
C GLU A 78 8.54 12.61 16.55
N ILE A 79 7.85 12.06 15.54
CA ILE A 79 8.32 12.05 14.16
C ILE A 79 8.52 13.46 13.59
N TRP A 80 7.77 14.44 14.08
CA TRP A 80 7.85 15.83 13.62
C TRP A 80 9.08 16.59 14.09
N LYS A 81 9.86 16.02 15.02
CA LYS A 81 11.05 16.66 15.57
C LYS A 81 12.27 16.56 14.64
N ASP A 82 12.29 15.55 13.77
CA ASP A 82 13.41 15.32 12.86
C ASP A 82 12.92 15.25 11.40
N TRP A 83 13.46 16.13 10.57
CA TRP A 83 13.14 16.22 9.15
C TRP A 83 13.37 14.91 8.38
N VAL A 84 14.40 14.16 8.75
CA VAL A 84 14.71 12.86 8.12
C VAL A 84 13.60 11.85 8.39
N HIS A 85 13.14 11.74 9.63
CA HIS A 85 12.04 10.86 10.01
C HIS A 85 10.71 11.25 9.33
N VAL A 86 10.46 12.57 9.19
CA VAL A 86 9.29 13.08 8.44
C VAL A 86 9.35 12.63 6.98
N ALA A 87 10.50 12.79 6.31
CA ALA A 87 10.66 12.41 4.91
C ALA A 87 10.46 10.90 4.68
N TYR A 88 11.03 10.05 5.55
CA TYR A 88 10.84 8.60 5.50
C TYR A 88 9.37 8.20 5.73
N SER A 89 8.71 8.81 6.69
CA SER A 89 7.31 8.55 6.97
C SER A 89 6.41 8.99 5.84
N ALA A 90 6.65 10.17 5.28
CA ALA A 90 5.91 10.67 4.13
C ALA A 90 6.02 9.72 2.93
N PHE A 91 7.21 9.19 2.66
CA PHE A 91 7.42 8.18 1.62
C PHE A 91 6.60 6.91 1.89
N LEU A 92 6.67 6.34 3.10
CA LEU A 92 5.95 5.13 3.46
C LEU A 92 4.42 5.34 3.44
N LEU A 93 3.94 6.48 3.92
CA LEU A 93 2.53 6.85 3.87
C LEU A 93 2.04 7.03 2.44
N LEU A 94 2.83 7.64 1.57
CA LEU A 94 2.52 7.78 0.15
C LEU A 94 2.40 6.40 -0.52
N CYS A 95 3.41 5.55 -0.37
CA CYS A 95 3.41 4.21 -0.95
C CYS A 95 2.26 3.35 -0.41
N GLY A 96 2.05 3.35 0.91
CA GLY A 96 0.98 2.61 1.55
C GLY A 96 -0.42 3.14 1.18
N GLY A 97 -0.59 4.46 1.04
CA GLY A 97 -1.82 5.08 0.57
C GLY A 97 -2.13 4.71 -0.89
N CYS A 98 -1.13 4.73 -1.77
CA CYS A 98 -1.28 4.24 -3.15
C CYS A 98 -1.63 2.75 -3.19
N THR A 99 -1.00 1.92 -2.36
CA THR A 99 -1.32 0.50 -2.23
C THR A 99 -2.75 0.28 -1.75
N ALA A 100 -3.21 1.04 -0.75
CA ALA A 100 -4.60 0.99 -0.27
C ALA A 100 -5.57 1.36 -1.40
N MET A 101 -5.26 2.37 -2.21
CA MET A 101 -6.08 2.75 -3.36
C MET A 101 -6.13 1.65 -4.41
N ILE A 102 -5.01 1.01 -4.76
CA ILE A 102 -4.96 -0.13 -5.70
C ILE A 102 -5.84 -1.27 -5.20
N LEU A 103 -5.72 -1.64 -3.92
CA LEU A 103 -6.52 -2.72 -3.31
C LEU A 103 -8.01 -2.38 -3.28
N ASN A 104 -8.38 -1.14 -2.99
CA ASN A 104 -9.77 -0.68 -3.05
C ASN A 104 -10.34 -0.77 -4.47
N ARG A 105 -9.57 -0.36 -5.50
CA ARG A 105 -9.97 -0.51 -6.91
C ARG A 105 -10.08 -1.97 -7.34
N ALA A 106 -9.16 -2.83 -6.89
CA ALA A 106 -9.25 -4.27 -7.11
C ALA A 106 -10.51 -4.87 -6.49
N ASN A 107 -10.85 -4.49 -5.25
CA ASN A 107 -12.08 -4.94 -4.59
C ASN A 107 -13.34 -4.47 -5.35
N HIS A 108 -13.35 -3.24 -5.87
CA HIS A 108 -14.44 -2.72 -6.69
C HIS A 108 -14.62 -3.55 -7.98
N ILE A 109 -13.54 -3.83 -8.71
CA ILE A 109 -13.56 -4.65 -9.93
C ILE A 109 -14.09 -6.05 -9.63
N LEU A 110 -13.61 -6.69 -8.55
CA LEU A 110 -14.07 -8.02 -8.13
C LEU A 110 -15.56 -8.03 -7.77
N ASN A 111 -16.06 -6.97 -7.13
CA ASN A 111 -17.48 -6.81 -6.84
C ASN A 111 -18.32 -6.71 -8.12
N THR A 112 -17.84 -5.97 -9.13
CA THR A 112 -18.52 -5.82 -10.41
C THR A 112 -18.55 -7.14 -11.17
N ILE A 113 -17.45 -7.89 -11.19
CA ILE A 113 -17.38 -9.24 -11.81
C ILE A 113 -18.37 -10.20 -11.17
N LEU A 114 -18.56 -10.14 -9.85
CA LEU A 114 -19.47 -11.03 -9.13
C LEU A 114 -20.94 -10.66 -9.31
N LYS A 115 -21.25 -9.38 -9.53
CA LYS A 115 -22.65 -8.89 -9.57
C LYS A 115 -23.21 -8.77 -10.97
N THR A 116 -22.45 -8.33 -11.95
CA THR A 116 -22.99 -7.90 -13.25
C THR A 116 -22.21 -8.51 -14.41
N SER A 117 -21.20 -7.82 -14.86
CA SER A 117 -20.29 -8.27 -15.93
C SER A 117 -18.96 -7.58 -15.78
N PRO A 118 -17.86 -8.24 -16.19
CA PRO A 118 -16.52 -7.65 -16.06
C PRO A 118 -16.32 -6.44 -16.99
N PHE A 119 -17.04 -6.38 -18.12
CA PHE A 119 -16.85 -5.40 -19.17
C PHE A 119 -17.76 -4.20 -18.97
N VAL A 120 -17.33 -3.27 -18.10
CA VAL A 120 -17.97 -1.99 -17.84
C VAL A 120 -16.91 -0.89 -17.80
N ARG A 121 -17.26 0.32 -18.27
CA ARG A 121 -16.34 1.47 -18.32
C ARG A 121 -15.77 1.84 -16.94
N GLU A 122 -16.51 1.57 -15.88
CA GLU A 122 -16.04 1.81 -14.50
C GLU A 122 -14.81 0.97 -14.14
N ASN A 123 -14.77 -0.30 -14.57
CA ASN A 123 -13.62 -1.18 -14.34
C ASN A 123 -12.38 -0.71 -15.12
N ALA A 124 -12.56 -0.23 -16.35
CA ALA A 124 -11.48 0.38 -17.12
C ALA A 124 -10.89 1.62 -16.40
N ARG A 125 -11.75 2.49 -15.88
CA ARG A 125 -11.31 3.66 -15.08
C ARG A 125 -10.60 3.26 -13.79
N ALA A 126 -11.11 2.24 -13.09
CA ALA A 126 -10.49 1.72 -11.87
C ALA A 126 -9.07 1.18 -12.14
N MET A 127 -8.87 0.45 -13.24
CA MET A 127 -7.56 -0.04 -13.67
C MET A 127 -6.60 1.11 -14.03
N LYS A 128 -7.10 2.16 -14.74
CA LYS A 128 -6.30 3.35 -15.04
C LYS A 128 -5.82 4.05 -13.75
N GLN A 129 -6.67 4.16 -12.74
CA GLN A 129 -6.30 4.74 -11.46
C GLN A 129 -5.26 3.89 -10.73
N ALA A 130 -5.39 2.55 -10.77
CA ALA A 130 -4.37 1.65 -10.22
C ALA A 130 -3.02 1.81 -10.95
N ALA A 131 -3.01 1.98 -12.27
CA ALA A 131 -1.80 2.25 -13.06
C ALA A 131 -1.10 3.53 -12.59
N VAL A 132 -1.85 4.62 -12.38
CA VAL A 132 -1.30 5.89 -11.89
C VAL A 132 -0.68 5.70 -10.51
N CYS A 133 -1.36 4.99 -9.59
CA CYS A 133 -0.80 4.70 -8.26
C CYS A 133 0.51 3.90 -8.34
N CYS A 134 0.61 2.92 -9.23
CA CYS A 134 1.85 2.17 -9.45
C CYS A 134 2.98 3.09 -9.93
N TRP A 135 2.73 4.03 -10.83
CA TRP A 135 3.73 4.98 -11.30
C TRP A 135 4.12 5.98 -10.22
N VAL A 136 3.19 6.41 -9.37
CA VAL A 136 3.50 7.26 -8.21
C VAL A 136 4.44 6.53 -7.25
N ILE A 137 4.19 5.24 -6.96
CA ILE A 137 5.09 4.43 -6.11
C ILE A 137 6.47 4.30 -6.77
N SER A 138 6.52 3.98 -8.08
CA SER A 138 7.78 3.87 -8.82
C SER A 138 8.55 5.18 -8.81
N GLY A 139 7.90 6.31 -9.07
CA GLY A 139 8.51 7.64 -9.04
C GLY A 139 9.03 8.02 -7.65
N ALA A 140 8.25 7.76 -6.59
CA ALA A 140 8.68 7.99 -5.22
C ALA A 140 9.90 7.12 -4.85
N ALA A 141 9.96 5.87 -5.31
CA ALA A 141 11.10 5.00 -5.11
C ALA A 141 12.35 5.53 -5.83
N VAL A 142 12.22 6.04 -7.06
CA VAL A 142 13.33 6.70 -7.78
C VAL A 142 13.86 7.89 -6.99
N VAL A 143 12.97 8.80 -6.56
CA VAL A 143 13.36 9.98 -5.77
C VAL A 143 14.12 9.55 -4.52
N ARG A 144 13.61 8.56 -3.79
CA ARG A 144 14.25 8.05 -2.58
C ARG A 144 15.65 7.49 -2.86
N VAL A 145 15.82 6.63 -3.87
CA VAL A 145 17.11 6.06 -4.24
C VAL A 145 18.11 7.14 -4.62
N VAL A 146 17.67 8.14 -5.41
CA VAL A 146 18.54 9.26 -5.81
C VAL A 146 18.98 10.09 -4.59
N VAL A 147 18.06 10.41 -3.68
CA VAL A 147 18.38 11.14 -2.44
C VAL A 147 19.36 10.36 -1.58
N GLU A 148 19.16 9.04 -1.41
CA GLU A 148 20.08 8.18 -0.63
C GLU A 148 21.48 8.12 -1.27
N ILE A 149 21.59 8.02 -2.62
CA ILE A 149 22.89 8.03 -3.32
C ILE A 149 23.62 9.36 -3.10
N VAL A 150 22.92 10.48 -3.23
CA VAL A 150 23.50 11.80 -3.05
C VAL A 150 23.94 12.04 -1.60
N ALA A 151 23.11 11.64 -0.64
CA ALA A 151 23.39 11.81 0.79
C ALA A 151 24.55 10.92 1.28
N LEU A 152 24.57 9.67 0.85
CA LEU A 152 25.60 8.70 1.27
C LEU A 152 26.88 8.75 0.41
N ARG A 153 26.83 9.44 -0.74
CA ARG A 153 27.89 9.45 -1.76
C ARG A 153 28.36 8.03 -2.14
N ASN A 154 27.43 7.09 -2.15
CA ASN A 154 27.68 5.68 -2.42
C ASN A 154 26.56 5.13 -3.29
N VAL A 155 26.85 4.13 -4.14
CA VAL A 155 25.89 3.45 -5.02
C VAL A 155 25.19 2.27 -4.36
N ALA A 156 25.48 1.95 -3.09
CA ALA A 156 24.84 0.87 -2.36
C ALA A 156 23.30 0.90 -2.35
N PRO A 157 22.62 2.05 -2.36
CA PRO A 157 21.14 2.11 -2.47
C PRO A 157 20.57 1.47 -3.73
N LEU A 158 21.34 1.28 -4.80
CA LEU A 158 20.92 0.58 -6.01
C LEU A 158 20.70 -0.93 -5.81
N ILE A 159 21.24 -1.52 -4.74
CA ILE A 159 21.09 -2.94 -4.44
C ILE A 159 19.99 -3.16 -3.37
N THR A 160 19.26 -2.13 -3.01
CA THR A 160 18.18 -2.23 -2.02
C THR A 160 16.85 -2.65 -2.65
N TYR A 161 15.94 -3.14 -1.82
CA TYR A 161 14.57 -3.47 -2.25
C TYR A 161 13.83 -2.28 -2.88
N ASN A 162 14.19 -1.04 -2.54
CA ASN A 162 13.62 0.17 -3.13
C ASN A 162 13.98 0.30 -4.61
N ALA A 163 15.21 -0.02 -4.99
CA ALA A 163 15.63 0.00 -6.39
C ALA A 163 14.92 -1.10 -7.21
N VAL A 164 14.71 -2.28 -6.63
CA VAL A 164 13.96 -3.37 -7.26
C VAL A 164 12.46 -3.01 -7.41
N ALA A 165 11.91 -2.25 -6.48
CA ALA A 165 10.52 -1.78 -6.56
C ALA A 165 10.27 -0.89 -7.79
N ILE A 166 11.26 -0.11 -8.24
CA ILE A 166 11.12 0.79 -9.39
C ILE A 166 10.62 0.06 -10.64
N PRO A 167 11.36 -0.91 -11.21
CA PRO A 167 10.92 -1.61 -12.41
C PRO A 167 9.66 -2.45 -12.19
N ILE A 168 9.46 -3.02 -11.00
CA ILE A 168 8.27 -3.83 -10.69
C ILE A 168 7.01 -2.97 -10.77
N PHE A 169 6.95 -1.84 -10.06
CA PHE A 169 5.78 -0.98 -10.08
C PHE A 169 5.61 -0.24 -11.40
N PHE A 170 6.70 0.10 -12.10
CA PHE A 170 6.62 0.66 -13.44
C PHE A 170 5.94 -0.30 -14.42
N MET A 171 6.39 -1.56 -14.48
CA MET A 171 5.80 -2.60 -15.33
C MET A 171 4.37 -2.94 -14.92
N ALA A 172 4.07 -3.01 -13.62
CA ALA A 172 2.71 -3.22 -13.13
C ALA A 172 1.78 -2.09 -13.60
N GLY A 173 2.24 -0.84 -13.57
CA GLY A 173 1.48 0.31 -14.08
C GLY A 173 1.18 0.20 -15.57
N LEU A 174 2.16 -0.23 -16.39
CA LEU A 174 1.94 -0.48 -17.83
C LEU A 174 0.93 -1.60 -18.05
N LEU A 175 1.02 -2.71 -17.31
CA LEU A 175 0.06 -3.80 -17.38
C LEU A 175 -1.36 -3.34 -17.05
N PHE A 176 -1.55 -2.59 -15.97
CA PHE A 176 -2.85 -2.04 -15.64
C PHE A 176 -3.38 -1.08 -16.70
N LEU A 177 -2.51 -0.30 -17.35
CA LEU A 177 -2.93 0.60 -18.42
C LEU A 177 -3.41 -0.16 -19.66
N VAL A 178 -2.67 -1.21 -20.09
CA VAL A 178 -3.08 -2.09 -21.20
C VAL A 178 -4.41 -2.76 -20.88
N MET A 179 -4.55 -3.32 -19.67
CA MET A 179 -5.82 -3.92 -19.24
C MET A 179 -6.96 -2.90 -19.23
N SER A 180 -6.71 -1.67 -18.78
CA SER A 180 -7.69 -0.59 -18.83
C SER A 180 -8.19 -0.32 -20.25
N ALA A 181 -7.27 -0.27 -21.22
CA ALA A 181 -7.63 -0.07 -22.63
C ALA A 181 -8.47 -1.23 -23.18
N LEU A 182 -8.08 -2.48 -22.90
CA LEU A 182 -8.81 -3.68 -23.33
C LEU A 182 -10.22 -3.74 -22.73
N PHE A 183 -10.37 -3.44 -21.44
CA PHE A 183 -11.70 -3.39 -20.79
C PHE A 183 -12.55 -2.25 -21.31
N GLY A 184 -11.93 -1.11 -21.66
CA GLY A 184 -12.63 0.00 -22.30
C GLY A 184 -13.22 -0.38 -23.67
N GLN A 185 -12.40 -0.97 -24.53
CA GLN A 185 -12.84 -1.46 -25.86
C GLN A 185 -13.93 -2.53 -25.74
N ALA A 186 -13.75 -3.49 -24.84
CA ALA A 186 -14.76 -4.52 -24.62
C ALA A 186 -16.10 -3.97 -24.09
N ALA A 187 -16.06 -2.90 -23.27
CA ALA A 187 -17.27 -2.24 -22.81
C ALA A 187 -17.98 -1.49 -23.94
N GLU A 188 -17.25 -0.82 -24.83
CA GLU A 188 -17.81 -0.14 -26.01
C GLU A 188 -18.49 -1.13 -26.96
N LEU A 189 -17.81 -2.22 -27.32
CA LEU A 189 -18.38 -3.27 -28.16
C LEU A 189 -19.68 -3.85 -27.60
N LYS A 190 -19.75 -4.00 -26.26
CA LYS A 190 -20.95 -4.49 -25.59
C LYS A 190 -22.09 -3.48 -25.62
N GLU A 191 -21.78 -2.19 -25.46
CA GLU A 191 -22.79 -1.11 -25.58
C GLU A 191 -23.37 -1.08 -26.99
N ASP A 192 -22.54 -1.18 -28.04
CA ASP A 192 -22.95 -1.19 -29.43
C ASP A 192 -23.84 -2.41 -29.75
N GLN A 193 -23.53 -3.59 -29.23
CA GLN A 193 -24.37 -4.79 -29.39
C GLN A 193 -25.74 -4.63 -28.74
N ASN A 194 -25.83 -3.94 -27.61
CA ASN A 194 -27.09 -3.72 -26.91
C ASN A 194 -28.00 -2.66 -27.61
N LEU A 195 -27.41 -1.81 -28.47
CA LEU A 195 -28.15 -0.80 -29.24
C LEU A 195 -28.72 -1.35 -30.56
N THR A 196 -28.24 -2.53 -30.99
CA THR A 196 -28.60 -3.12 -32.31
C THR A 196 -29.74 -4.13 -32.20
N ILE A 197 -30.32 -4.34 -31.02
CA ILE A 197 -31.51 -5.17 -30.75
C ILE A 197 -32.67 -4.27 -30.40
#